data_e775f1ab060b45c47be117c6589b7d92
#
_entry.id   e775f1ab060b45c47be117c6589b7d92
#
_cell.length_a   1.000
_cell.length_b   1.000
_cell.length_c   1.000
_cell.angle_alpha   90.00
_cell.angle_beta   90.00
_cell.angle_gamma   90.00
#
_symmetry.space_group_name_H-M   'P 1'
#
loop_
_entity.id
_entity.type
_entity.pdbx_description
1 polymer ?
#
loop_
_entity_poly.entity_id
_entity_poly.type
_entity_poly.pdbx_seq_one_letter_code
_entity_poly.pdbx_strand_id
1 'polypeptide(L)'
;GGRIAEEMTLGAEHVTTGASNDIERATQLARNMVTKWGLSERMGPLMYDEDDGEVFLGMSASAKPKLHSPETSKAIDEEVRRIVDECYAQASKLLEDNVDKLHTMADALMEFEPLSSEQLDDIMAGAKPRHPSDPPSSSGSSSSPKGETPIGGPAEES
;
A
#
# COMPACT_ATOMS: atom_id res chain seq x y z
N GLY A 1 5.45 -6.16 0.08
CA GLY A 1 5.18 -7.21 1.10
C GLY A 1 5.30 -8.60 0.55
N GLY A 2 4.69 -8.91 -0.61
CA GLY A 2 4.72 -10.25 -1.21
C GLY A 2 6.14 -10.75 -1.46
N ARG A 3 7.00 -9.92 -2.07
CA ARG A 3 8.42 -10.24 -2.28
C ARG A 3 9.15 -10.58 -0.99
N ILE A 4 8.93 -9.78 0.06
CA ILE A 4 9.58 -9.98 1.35
C ILE A 4 9.08 -11.28 2.00
N ALA A 5 7.78 -11.57 1.91
CA ALA A 5 7.21 -12.81 2.42
C ALA A 5 7.80 -14.04 1.69
N GLU A 6 8.01 -13.98 0.37
CA GLU A 6 8.70 -15.03 -0.38
C GLU A 6 10.14 -15.23 0.11
N GLU A 7 10.90 -14.14 0.30
CA GLU A 7 12.27 -14.20 0.80
C GLU A 7 12.35 -14.83 2.20
N MET A 8 11.41 -14.48 3.08
CA MET A 8 11.36 -15.00 4.45
C MET A 8 10.98 -16.49 4.53
N THR A 9 10.08 -16.94 3.63
CA THR A 9 9.53 -18.29 3.69
C THR A 9 10.27 -19.28 2.83
N LEU A 10 10.74 -18.89 1.64
CA LEU A 10 11.35 -19.75 0.65
C LEU A 10 12.87 -19.57 0.52
N GLY A 11 13.41 -18.48 1.09
CA GLY A 11 14.80 -18.08 0.88
C GLY A 11 14.99 -17.21 -0.37
N ALA A 12 16.03 -16.39 -0.36
CA ALA A 12 16.29 -15.41 -1.42
C ALA A 12 16.54 -16.05 -2.80
N GLU A 13 17.01 -17.29 -2.84
CA GLU A 13 17.28 -18.04 -4.07
C GLU A 13 16.02 -18.60 -4.76
N HIS A 14 14.88 -18.63 -4.06
CA HIS A 14 13.62 -19.17 -4.59
C HIS A 14 12.59 -18.06 -4.91
N VAL A 15 13.02 -16.82 -4.85
CA VAL A 15 12.12 -15.70 -5.13
C VAL A 15 11.70 -15.68 -6.58
N THR A 16 10.40 -15.48 -6.80
CA THR A 16 9.82 -15.43 -8.13
C THR A 16 9.81 -14.03 -8.74
N THR A 17 9.52 -13.94 -10.03
CA THR A 17 9.33 -12.64 -10.72
C THR A 17 7.91 -12.06 -10.50
N GLY A 18 7.07 -12.71 -9.69
CA GLY A 18 5.67 -12.32 -9.47
C GLY A 18 5.51 -10.90 -8.93
N ALA A 19 6.47 -10.44 -8.13
CA ALA A 19 6.46 -9.09 -7.57
C ALA A 19 7.06 -7.99 -8.49
N SER A 20 7.39 -8.28 -9.75
CA SER A 20 8.05 -7.32 -10.65
C SER A 20 7.22 -6.04 -10.85
N ASN A 21 5.92 -6.16 -11.05
CA ASN A 21 5.01 -5.01 -11.17
C ASN A 21 4.95 -4.16 -9.90
N ASP A 22 5.00 -4.80 -8.72
CA ASP A 22 5.00 -4.09 -7.44
C ASP A 22 6.29 -3.31 -7.24
N ILE A 23 7.44 -3.88 -7.63
CA ILE A 23 8.75 -3.22 -7.58
C ILE A 23 8.78 -2.02 -8.53
N GLU A 24 8.29 -2.19 -9.76
CA GLU A 24 8.19 -1.11 -10.75
C GLU A 24 7.31 0.03 -10.21
N ARG A 25 6.12 -0.29 -9.70
CA ARG A 25 5.18 0.69 -9.15
C ARG A 25 5.74 1.41 -7.93
N ALA A 26 6.39 0.70 -7.01
CA ALA A 26 7.03 1.29 -5.83
C ALA A 26 8.15 2.26 -6.23
N THR A 27 8.99 1.86 -7.19
CA THR A 27 10.07 2.69 -7.72
C THR A 27 9.53 3.94 -8.40
N GLN A 28 8.49 3.80 -9.24
CA GLN A 28 7.85 4.93 -9.91
C GLN A 28 7.20 5.90 -8.92
N LEU A 29 6.57 5.37 -7.87
CA LEU A 29 5.97 6.18 -6.81
C LEU A 29 7.03 6.98 -6.06
N ALA A 30 8.13 6.34 -5.64
CA ALA A 30 9.25 7.01 -4.98
C ALA A 30 9.87 8.10 -5.89
N ARG A 31 10.02 7.81 -7.19
CA ARG A 31 10.50 8.79 -8.17
C ARG A 31 9.57 9.99 -8.26
N ASN A 32 8.25 9.79 -8.36
CA ASN A 32 7.29 10.88 -8.38
C ASN A 32 7.31 11.71 -7.09
N MET A 33 7.51 11.08 -5.93
CA MET A 33 7.66 11.80 -4.65
C MET A 33 8.84 12.77 -4.68
N VAL A 34 9.96 12.34 -5.27
CA VAL A 34 11.19 13.13 -5.34
C VAL A 34 11.13 14.19 -6.45
N THR A 35 10.64 13.82 -7.65
CA THR A 35 10.78 14.66 -8.85
C THR A 35 9.54 15.50 -9.16
N LYS A 36 8.34 15.05 -8.77
CA LYS A 36 7.08 15.73 -9.13
C LYS A 36 6.42 16.44 -7.94
N TRP A 37 6.43 15.79 -6.79
CA TRP A 37 5.61 16.25 -5.65
C TRP A 37 6.39 17.04 -4.60
N GLY A 38 7.72 17.15 -4.75
CA GLY A 38 8.56 17.90 -3.83
C GLY A 38 8.52 17.36 -2.39
N LEU A 39 8.34 16.04 -2.22
CA LEU A 39 8.23 15.39 -0.91
C LEU A 39 9.57 14.94 -0.33
N SER A 40 10.68 15.18 -1.03
CA SER A 40 12.01 14.90 -0.53
C SER A 40 12.55 16.10 0.23
N GLU A 41 12.95 15.91 1.48
CA GLU A 41 13.62 16.98 2.27
C GLU A 41 14.94 17.42 1.62
N ARG A 42 15.70 16.47 1.07
CA ARG A 42 16.99 16.73 0.44
C ARG A 42 16.85 17.52 -0.86
N MET A 43 15.87 17.19 -1.68
CA MET A 43 15.66 17.81 -2.99
C MET A 43 14.81 19.07 -2.92
N GLY A 44 14.05 19.23 -1.83
CA GLY A 44 13.15 20.37 -1.63
C GLY A 44 11.88 20.32 -2.48
N PRO A 45 11.02 21.34 -2.35
CA PRO A 45 9.74 21.44 -3.04
C PRO A 45 9.93 21.98 -4.47
N LEU A 46 10.74 21.30 -5.26
CA LEU A 46 11.02 21.64 -6.65
C LEU A 46 10.54 20.51 -7.57
N MET A 47 10.19 20.85 -8.78
CA MET A 47 9.81 19.92 -9.83
C MET A 47 11.06 19.62 -10.71
N TYR A 48 11.43 18.36 -10.74
CA TYR A 48 12.56 17.84 -11.51
C TYR A 48 12.11 16.92 -12.65
N ASP A 49 10.80 16.93 -12.97
CA ASP A 49 10.27 16.05 -14.00
C ASP A 49 10.65 16.59 -15.38
N GLU A 50 11.19 15.72 -16.21
CA GLU A 50 11.24 15.97 -17.63
C GLU A 50 9.84 15.68 -18.16
N ASP A 51 9.11 16.71 -18.55
CA ASP A 51 7.91 16.52 -19.33
C ASP A 51 8.28 15.62 -20.51
N ASP A 52 7.73 14.40 -20.53
CA ASP A 52 7.72 13.55 -21.72
C ASP A 52 6.85 14.24 -22.79
N GLY A 53 7.27 15.44 -23.17
CA GLY A 53 6.65 16.21 -24.24
C GLY A 53 6.48 15.25 -25.41
N GLU A 54 5.23 15.09 -25.83
CA GLU A 54 4.82 14.30 -26.98
C GLU A 54 5.90 14.37 -28.07
N VAL A 55 6.49 13.23 -28.37
CA VAL A 55 7.42 13.12 -29.50
C VAL A 55 6.59 13.42 -30.73
N PHE A 56 6.64 14.69 -31.18
CA PHE A 56 6.05 15.09 -32.44
C PHE A 56 6.73 14.27 -33.52
N LEU A 57 5.98 13.35 -34.09
CA LEU A 57 6.41 12.47 -35.16
C LEU A 57 7.00 13.33 -36.32
N GLY A 58 8.32 13.39 -36.40
CA GLY A 58 8.98 14.04 -37.53
C GLY A 58 10.33 14.69 -37.29
N MET A 59 10.82 14.82 -36.06
CA MET A 59 12.19 15.33 -35.83
C MET A 59 13.12 14.25 -35.29
N SER A 60 14.24 14.07 -35.96
CA SER A 60 15.33 13.16 -35.62
C SER A 60 15.67 13.21 -34.14
N ALA A 61 15.90 12.02 -33.54
CA ALA A 61 16.38 11.81 -32.18
C ALA A 61 17.80 12.42 -32.01
N SER A 62 17.92 13.75 -32.05
CA SER A 62 19.03 14.45 -31.46
C SER A 62 18.87 14.40 -29.97
N ALA A 63 19.88 13.90 -29.25
CA ALA A 63 19.92 13.71 -27.81
C ALA A 63 19.22 14.86 -27.08
N LYS A 64 18.08 14.55 -26.41
CA LYS A 64 17.41 15.51 -25.53
C LYS A 64 18.46 16.04 -24.55
N PRO A 65 18.67 17.37 -24.42
CA PRO A 65 19.58 17.88 -23.43
C PRO A 65 19.07 17.40 -22.07
N LYS A 66 19.94 16.75 -21.27
CA LYS A 66 19.63 16.42 -19.89
C LYS A 66 19.31 17.73 -19.17
N LEU A 67 18.07 17.90 -18.72
CA LEU A 67 17.62 19.11 -18.03
C LEU A 67 18.33 19.32 -16.69
N HIS A 68 18.97 18.27 -16.15
CA HIS A 68 19.62 18.28 -14.84
C HIS A 68 21.11 17.99 -14.95
N SER A 69 21.87 18.60 -14.06
CA SER A 69 23.30 18.27 -13.93
C SER A 69 23.47 16.80 -13.53
N PRO A 70 24.62 16.18 -13.82
CA PRO A 70 24.92 14.82 -13.37
C PRO A 70 24.80 14.67 -11.84
N GLU A 71 25.16 15.71 -11.09
CA GLU A 71 25.05 15.75 -9.62
C GLU A 71 23.60 15.73 -9.17
N THR A 72 22.71 16.49 -9.80
CA THR A 72 21.28 16.50 -9.51
C THR A 72 20.65 15.15 -9.84
N SER A 73 20.97 14.56 -10.98
CA SER A 73 20.49 13.23 -11.37
C SER A 73 20.91 12.16 -10.35
N LYS A 74 22.16 12.20 -9.91
CA LYS A 74 22.68 11.31 -8.89
C LYS A 74 21.95 11.51 -7.55
N ALA A 75 21.69 12.75 -7.13
CA ALA A 75 20.99 13.05 -5.90
C ALA A 75 19.53 12.54 -5.94
N ILE A 76 18.85 12.64 -7.08
CA ILE A 76 17.51 12.06 -7.29
C ILE A 76 17.56 10.53 -7.14
N ASP A 77 18.49 9.85 -7.79
CA ASP A 77 18.60 8.40 -7.75
C ASP A 77 18.92 7.90 -6.33
N GLU A 78 19.80 8.59 -5.61
CA GLU A 78 20.12 8.28 -4.20
C GLU A 78 18.90 8.45 -3.29
N GLU A 79 18.12 9.49 -3.50
CA GLU A 79 16.93 9.79 -2.70
C GLU A 79 15.79 8.80 -2.98
N VAL A 80 15.56 8.45 -4.24
CA VAL A 80 14.60 7.40 -4.63
C VAL A 80 14.98 6.08 -3.97
N ARG A 81 16.26 5.71 -4.02
CA ARG A 81 16.76 4.49 -3.39
C ARG A 81 16.56 4.53 -1.88
N ARG A 82 16.89 5.63 -1.20
CA ARG A 82 16.70 5.79 0.24
C ARG A 82 15.24 5.54 0.64
N ILE A 83 14.28 6.15 -0.07
CA ILE A 83 12.85 5.99 0.20
C ILE A 83 12.43 4.51 0.05
N VAL A 84 12.86 3.86 -1.04
CA VAL A 84 12.51 2.45 -1.27
C VAL A 84 13.13 1.55 -0.21
N ASP A 85 14.41 1.76 0.13
CA ASP A 85 15.12 0.96 1.14
C ASP A 85 14.49 1.11 2.54
N GLU A 86 14.08 2.33 2.92
CA GLU A 86 13.37 2.59 4.19
C GLU A 86 12.00 1.89 4.23
N CYS A 87 11.21 2.00 3.16
CA CYS A 87 9.93 1.31 3.06
C CYS A 87 10.10 -0.21 3.08
N TYR A 88 11.13 -0.73 2.42
CA TYR A 88 11.46 -2.15 2.43
C TYR A 88 11.80 -2.63 3.85
N ALA A 89 12.65 -1.91 4.57
CA ALA A 89 13.03 -2.24 5.95
C ALA A 89 11.81 -2.22 6.89
N GLN A 90 10.91 -1.23 6.74
CA GLN A 90 9.66 -1.18 7.51
C GLN A 90 8.75 -2.36 7.22
N ALA A 91 8.59 -2.73 5.94
CA ALA A 91 7.76 -3.87 5.55
C ALA A 91 8.35 -5.20 6.02
N SER A 92 9.69 -5.37 5.96
CA SER A 92 10.38 -6.54 6.52
C SER A 92 10.10 -6.69 8.01
N LYS A 93 10.28 -5.61 8.76
CA LYS A 93 10.02 -5.62 10.20
C LYS A 93 8.56 -5.96 10.52
N LEU A 94 7.60 -5.39 9.79
CA LEU A 94 6.19 -5.69 9.99
C LEU A 94 5.87 -7.17 9.76
N LEU A 95 6.49 -7.80 8.76
CA LEU A 95 6.30 -9.22 8.49
C LEU A 95 7.00 -10.09 9.53
N GLU A 96 8.23 -9.74 9.93
CA GLU A 96 8.96 -10.43 11.00
C GLU A 96 8.19 -10.42 12.31
N ASP A 97 7.66 -9.26 12.71
CA ASP A 97 6.86 -9.08 13.93
C ASP A 97 5.52 -9.84 13.90
N ASN A 98 5.05 -10.28 12.72
CA ASN A 98 3.77 -10.96 12.52
C ASN A 98 3.90 -12.28 11.75
N VAL A 99 5.05 -12.92 11.78
CA VAL A 99 5.29 -14.16 11.01
C VAL A 99 4.31 -15.28 11.39
N ASP A 100 3.91 -15.38 12.64
CA ASP A 100 2.92 -16.39 13.09
C ASP A 100 1.55 -16.16 12.44
N LYS A 101 1.15 -14.91 12.26
CA LYS A 101 -0.08 -14.56 11.54
C LYS A 101 0.01 -14.90 10.07
N LEU A 102 1.19 -14.70 9.46
CA LEU A 102 1.43 -15.07 8.06
C LEU A 102 1.24 -16.58 7.86
N HIS A 103 1.82 -17.41 8.73
CA HIS A 103 1.63 -18.86 8.68
C HIS A 103 0.16 -19.24 8.91
N THR A 104 -0.49 -18.66 9.90
CA THR A 104 -1.90 -18.93 10.18
C THR A 104 -2.80 -18.57 8.98
N MET A 105 -2.52 -17.46 8.28
CA MET A 105 -3.23 -17.10 7.05
C MET A 105 -2.99 -18.11 5.93
N ALA A 106 -1.74 -18.58 5.76
CA ALA A 106 -1.41 -19.56 4.74
C ALA A 106 -2.15 -20.89 5.00
N ASP A 107 -2.14 -21.37 6.23
CA ASP A 107 -2.85 -22.59 6.63
C ASP A 107 -4.36 -22.44 6.43
N ALA A 108 -4.91 -21.30 6.84
CA ALA A 108 -6.34 -21.00 6.68
C ALA A 108 -6.76 -20.92 5.20
N LEU A 109 -5.91 -20.37 4.33
CA LEU A 109 -6.17 -20.35 2.88
C LEU A 109 -6.21 -21.76 2.28
N MET A 110 -5.38 -22.68 2.78
CA MET A 110 -5.42 -24.07 2.33
C MET A 110 -6.69 -24.81 2.77
N GLU A 111 -7.31 -24.35 3.87
CA GLU A 111 -8.53 -24.99 4.44
C GLU A 111 -9.81 -24.38 3.87
N PHE A 112 -9.87 -23.04 3.71
CA PHE A 112 -11.14 -22.31 3.50
C PHE A 112 -11.27 -21.60 2.17
N GLU A 113 -10.31 -21.62 1.31
CA GLU A 113 -10.19 -20.82 0.07
C GLU A 113 -11.55 -20.41 -0.58
N PRO A 114 -11.94 -19.10 -0.60
CA PRO A 114 -11.24 -17.92 -0.06
C PRO A 114 -11.52 -17.64 1.42
N LEU A 115 -10.66 -16.84 2.07
CA LEU A 115 -10.90 -16.34 3.42
C LEU A 115 -11.90 -15.17 3.42
N SER A 116 -12.85 -15.19 4.37
CA SER A 116 -13.74 -14.06 4.61
C SER A 116 -13.07 -12.95 5.43
N SER A 117 -13.67 -11.74 5.43
CA SER A 117 -13.18 -10.63 6.23
C SER A 117 -13.14 -10.96 7.72
N GLU A 118 -14.16 -11.67 8.21
CA GLU A 118 -14.26 -12.07 9.62
C GLU A 118 -13.17 -13.06 10.01
N GLN A 119 -12.81 -13.98 9.11
CA GLN A 119 -11.70 -14.92 9.33
C GLN A 119 -10.36 -14.19 9.36
N LEU A 120 -10.17 -13.18 8.50
CA LEU A 120 -8.98 -12.33 8.54
C LEU A 120 -8.89 -11.54 9.85
N ASP A 121 -10.00 -10.98 10.31
CA ASP A 121 -10.07 -10.26 11.59
C ASP A 121 -9.72 -11.17 12.76
N ASP A 122 -10.22 -12.41 12.78
CA ASP A 122 -9.88 -13.41 13.81
C ASP A 122 -8.36 -13.69 13.83
N ILE A 123 -7.75 -13.91 12.65
CA ILE A 123 -6.30 -14.15 12.51
C ILE A 123 -5.51 -12.93 12.98
N MET A 124 -5.93 -11.72 12.58
CA MET A 124 -5.26 -10.48 12.99
C MET A 124 -5.35 -10.25 14.50
N ALA A 125 -6.44 -10.70 15.13
CA ALA A 125 -6.59 -10.69 16.59
C ALA A 125 -5.82 -11.82 17.31
N GLY A 126 -5.18 -12.74 16.55
CA GLY A 126 -4.48 -13.90 17.10
C GLY A 126 -5.40 -15.05 17.51
N ALA A 127 -6.65 -15.05 17.02
CA ALA A 127 -7.60 -16.13 17.21
C ALA A 127 -7.56 -17.13 16.05
N LYS A 128 -8.13 -18.32 16.26
CA LYS A 128 -8.35 -19.26 15.16
C LYS A 128 -9.47 -18.72 14.25
N PRO A 129 -9.29 -18.81 12.91
CA PRO A 129 -10.33 -18.40 12.00
C PRO A 129 -11.58 -19.25 12.20
N ARG A 130 -12.74 -18.58 12.29
CA ARG A 130 -14.04 -19.27 12.43
C ARG A 130 -14.40 -20.06 11.18
N HIS A 131 -15.18 -21.12 11.36
CA HIS A 131 -15.69 -21.86 10.20
C HIS A 131 -16.79 -21.03 9.50
N PRO A 132 -16.93 -21.10 8.14
CA PRO A 132 -17.96 -20.34 7.41
C PRO A 132 -19.40 -20.62 7.87
N SER A 133 -19.64 -21.73 8.57
CA SER A 133 -20.94 -22.12 9.14
C SER A 133 -21.18 -21.55 10.55
N ASP A 134 -20.20 -20.90 11.16
CA ASP A 134 -20.35 -20.38 12.52
C ASP A 134 -21.17 -19.08 12.50
N PRO A 135 -22.12 -18.88 13.43
CA PRO A 135 -22.89 -17.64 13.50
C PRO A 135 -21.97 -16.46 13.82
N PRO A 136 -22.26 -15.25 13.28
CA PRO A 136 -21.47 -14.07 13.57
C PRO A 136 -21.42 -13.82 15.08
N SER A 137 -20.20 -13.68 15.63
CA SER A 137 -20.04 -13.37 17.04
C SER A 137 -20.65 -11.99 17.32
N SER A 138 -21.71 -11.96 18.15
CA SER A 138 -22.38 -10.75 18.60
C SER A 138 -21.51 -10.02 19.64
N SER A 139 -20.50 -9.30 19.18
CA SER A 139 -19.76 -8.34 19.98
C SER A 139 -19.69 -7.00 19.26
N GLY A 140 -20.81 -6.29 19.32
CA GLY A 140 -20.94 -4.93 18.78
C GLY A 140 -22.28 -4.36 19.23
N SER A 141 -22.38 -4.05 20.54
CA SER A 141 -23.50 -3.28 21.04
C SER A 141 -23.46 -1.87 20.43
N SER A 142 -24.14 -1.66 19.31
CA SER A 142 -24.52 -0.34 18.86
C SER A 142 -25.67 0.15 19.72
N SER A 143 -25.36 0.92 20.75
CA SER A 143 -26.35 1.76 21.43
C SER A 143 -26.74 2.89 20.48
N SER A 144 -27.85 2.70 19.77
CA SER A 144 -28.56 3.78 19.09
C SER A 144 -29.26 4.63 20.15
N PRO A 145 -29.07 5.96 20.20
CA PRO A 145 -29.93 6.80 21.00
C PRO A 145 -31.29 6.95 20.31
N LYS A 146 -32.35 6.45 20.96
CA LYS A 146 -33.73 6.82 20.64
C LYS A 146 -33.91 8.31 20.87
N GLY A 147 -33.98 9.09 19.82
CA GLY A 147 -34.51 10.44 19.83
C GLY A 147 -35.97 10.40 19.44
N GLU A 148 -36.87 10.37 20.43
CA GLU A 148 -38.29 10.68 20.24
C GLU A 148 -38.42 12.23 20.16
N THR A 149 -38.77 12.74 19.01
CA THR A 149 -39.32 14.08 18.85
C THR A 149 -40.82 13.98 18.73
N PRO A 150 -41.62 14.61 19.62
CA PRO A 150 -43.06 14.67 19.46
C PRO A 150 -43.44 15.69 18.38
N ILE A 151 -44.21 15.24 17.41
CA ILE A 151 -44.81 16.05 16.37
C ILE A 151 -45.96 16.84 17.01
N GLY A 152 -45.82 18.18 17.00
CA GLY A 152 -46.88 19.10 17.40
C GLY A 152 -48.05 19.10 16.41
N GLY A 153 -49.27 19.05 16.92
CA GLY A 153 -50.51 19.09 16.18
C GLY A 153 -50.84 20.44 15.56
N PRO A 154 -51.86 20.53 14.73
CA PRO A 154 -52.16 21.64 13.86
C PRO A 154 -52.76 22.84 14.63
N ALA A 155 -52.37 24.03 14.26
CA ALA A 155 -52.97 25.29 14.69
C ALA A 155 -54.29 25.52 13.94
N GLU A 156 -55.39 25.71 14.68
CA GLU A 156 -56.65 26.18 14.15
C GLU A 156 -56.60 27.70 13.92
N GLU A 157 -57.27 28.07 12.83
CA GLU A 157 -57.56 29.43 12.43
C GLU A 157 -58.47 30.17 13.42
N SER A 158 -58.18 31.47 13.63
CA SER A 158 -59.20 32.54 13.81
C SER A 158 -58.53 33.89 13.63
#